data_20efd51d68bc7dc98236f73aa01a952b
#
_entry.id   20efd51d68bc7dc98236f73aa01a952b
#
_cell.length_a   1.000
_cell.length_b   1.000
_cell.length_c   1.000
_cell.angle_alpha   90.00
_cell.angle_beta   90.00
_cell.angle_gamma   90.00
#
_symmetry.space_group_name_H-M   'P 1'
#
loop_
_entity.id
_entity.type
_entity.pdbx_description
1 polymer ?
#
loop_
_entity_poly.entity_id
_entity_poly.type
_entity_poly.pdbx_seq_one_letter_code
_entity_poly.pdbx_strand_id
1 'polypeptide(L)'
;MDRQKVKSGLGLMFWGNIVALFAVIPILGVIAALVGGIMELIAIVNLRKQSENYNNAFWFTIIGIVLGLFASGDGLWGTAISILHGLATLGATYYICTATEEYVSIVSYEVADYCHSVCNWYVTCMVISLAISAAMFVFSIIPILGFIVAAIGSLALIVVAIFQLIASIRFLIMLWKCQGVL
;
A
#
# COMPACT_ATOMS: atom_id res chain seq x y z
N MET A 1 13.02 -0.02 -22.13
CA MET A 1 12.96 0.10 -20.65
C MET A 1 14.23 0.78 -20.16
N ASP A 2 14.11 1.86 -19.40
CA ASP A 2 15.24 2.71 -18.98
C ASP A 2 15.56 2.39 -17.50
N ARG A 3 16.67 1.66 -17.26
CA ARG A 3 17.10 1.23 -15.93
C ARG A 3 17.29 2.41 -14.97
N GLN A 4 17.84 3.51 -15.46
CA GLN A 4 18.11 4.68 -14.63
C GLN A 4 16.82 5.34 -14.14
N LYS A 5 15.77 5.36 -14.96
CA LYS A 5 14.46 5.87 -14.58
C LYS A 5 13.78 4.97 -13.55
N VAL A 6 13.89 3.65 -13.71
CA VAL A 6 13.32 2.72 -12.73
C VAL A 6 14.06 2.82 -11.41
N LYS A 7 15.39 2.85 -11.41
CA LYS A 7 16.18 3.06 -10.20
C LYS A 7 15.80 4.36 -9.47
N SER A 8 15.70 5.46 -10.20
CA SER A 8 15.29 6.76 -9.64
C SER A 8 13.85 6.73 -9.10
N GLY A 9 12.92 6.09 -9.82
CA GLY A 9 11.53 5.93 -9.38
C GLY A 9 11.41 5.10 -8.10
N LEU A 10 12.08 3.95 -8.04
CA LEU A 10 12.11 3.11 -6.84
C LEU A 10 12.79 3.85 -5.66
N GLY A 11 13.83 4.66 -5.94
CA GLY A 11 14.48 5.50 -4.95
C GLY A 11 13.55 6.53 -4.35
N LEU A 12 12.79 7.20 -5.19
CA LEU A 12 11.82 8.20 -4.74
C LEU A 12 10.68 7.54 -3.93
N MET A 13 10.24 6.34 -4.35
CA MET A 13 9.25 5.54 -3.63
C MET A 13 9.78 5.10 -2.25
N PHE A 14 11.04 4.66 -2.16
CA PHE A 14 11.68 4.30 -0.91
C PHE A 14 11.70 5.48 0.08
N TRP A 15 12.19 6.64 -0.36
CA TRP A 15 12.24 7.83 0.48
C TRP A 15 10.86 8.36 0.84
N GLY A 16 9.89 8.29 -0.08
CA GLY A 16 8.50 8.65 0.17
C GLY A 16 7.89 7.81 1.29
N ASN A 17 8.11 6.49 1.26
CA ASN A 17 7.66 5.59 2.32
C ASN A 17 8.37 5.84 3.66
N ILE A 18 9.68 6.15 3.65
CA ILE A 18 10.40 6.55 4.90
C ILE A 18 9.78 7.82 5.50
N VAL A 19 9.52 8.82 4.67
CA VAL A 19 8.88 10.06 5.14
C VAL A 19 7.48 9.78 5.68
N ALA A 20 6.72 8.91 5.01
CA ALA A 20 5.38 8.51 5.45
C ALA A 20 5.37 7.79 6.81
N LEU A 21 6.45 7.10 7.21
CA LEU A 21 6.56 6.51 8.55
C LEU A 21 6.52 7.56 9.67
N PHE A 22 6.99 8.78 9.41
CA PHE A 22 6.89 9.88 10.38
C PHE A 22 5.46 10.41 10.55
N ALA A 23 4.50 9.94 9.74
CA ALA A 23 3.08 10.27 9.90
C ALA A 23 2.49 9.80 11.23
N VAL A 24 3.18 8.89 11.94
CA VAL A 24 2.82 8.44 13.29
C VAL A 24 2.98 9.56 14.34
N ILE A 25 3.79 10.58 14.06
CA ILE A 25 4.02 11.71 14.98
C ILE A 25 2.91 12.74 14.82
N PRO A 26 2.07 13.05 15.86
CA PRO A 26 0.83 13.81 15.68
C PRO A 26 0.98 15.19 15.02
N ILE A 27 2.05 15.91 15.30
CA ILE A 27 2.26 17.27 14.76
C ILE A 27 2.91 17.23 13.36
N LEU A 28 3.89 16.34 13.17
CA LEU A 28 4.61 16.20 11.91
C LEU A 28 3.88 15.29 10.92
N GLY A 29 2.94 14.48 11.41
CA GLY A 29 2.30 13.41 10.66
C GLY A 29 1.57 13.88 9.41
N VAL A 30 0.83 14.97 9.49
CA VAL A 30 0.11 15.52 8.33
C VAL A 30 1.08 15.98 7.25
N ILE A 31 2.14 16.68 7.64
CA ILE A 31 3.16 17.17 6.70
C ILE A 31 3.92 15.97 6.10
N ALA A 32 4.30 15.01 6.93
CA ALA A 32 5.01 13.80 6.49
C ALA A 32 4.15 12.95 5.53
N ALA A 33 2.86 12.78 5.82
CA ALA A 33 1.93 12.08 4.95
C ALA A 33 1.76 12.78 3.59
N LEU A 34 1.62 14.11 3.58
CA LEU A 34 1.53 14.88 2.34
C LEU A 34 2.81 14.79 1.51
N VAL A 35 3.97 15.02 2.13
CA VAL A 35 5.26 14.97 1.43
C VAL A 35 5.54 13.54 0.93
N GLY A 36 5.35 12.53 1.76
CA GLY A 36 5.51 11.12 1.37
C GLY A 36 4.58 10.73 0.22
N GLY A 37 3.29 11.08 0.30
CA GLY A 37 2.31 10.82 -0.75
C GLY A 37 2.63 11.53 -2.07
N ILE A 38 3.12 12.78 -2.04
CA ILE A 38 3.57 13.49 -3.24
C ILE A 38 4.80 12.78 -3.85
N MET A 39 5.76 12.35 -3.03
CA MET A 39 6.94 11.61 -3.50
C MET A 39 6.54 10.28 -4.16
N GLU A 40 5.62 9.53 -3.56
CA GLU A 40 5.09 8.29 -4.15
C GLU A 40 4.36 8.55 -5.47
N LEU A 41 3.56 9.60 -5.54
CA LEU A 41 2.85 9.98 -6.76
C LEU A 41 3.84 10.33 -7.89
N ILE A 42 4.88 11.12 -7.60
CA ILE A 42 5.93 11.44 -8.57
C ILE A 42 6.66 10.16 -9.00
N ALA A 43 6.97 9.27 -8.06
CA ALA A 43 7.62 8.00 -8.36
C ALA A 43 6.80 7.18 -9.35
N ILE A 44 5.51 6.97 -9.07
CA ILE A 44 4.65 6.15 -9.94
C ILE A 44 4.39 6.82 -11.30
N VAL A 45 4.29 8.15 -11.37
CA VAL A 45 4.21 8.90 -12.64
C VAL A 45 5.45 8.66 -13.50
N ASN A 46 6.64 8.62 -12.90
CA ASN A 46 7.88 8.33 -13.61
C ASN A 46 7.96 6.86 -14.05
N LEU A 47 7.46 5.94 -13.23
CA LEU A 47 7.49 4.51 -13.49
C LEU A 47 6.43 4.06 -14.51
N ARG A 48 5.27 4.72 -14.60
CA ARG A 48 4.13 4.29 -15.43
C ARG A 48 4.47 4.04 -16.90
N LYS A 49 5.50 4.73 -17.43
CA LYS A 49 5.94 4.60 -18.83
C LYS A 49 6.89 3.41 -19.04
N GLN A 50 7.30 2.71 -17.98
CA GLN A 50 8.29 1.66 -18.06
C GLN A 50 7.67 0.27 -18.23
N SER A 51 6.46 0.03 -17.72
CA SER A 51 5.68 -1.19 -17.94
C SER A 51 4.19 -0.95 -17.82
N GLU A 52 3.39 -1.87 -18.37
CA GLU A 52 1.93 -1.84 -18.26
C GLU A 52 1.47 -2.00 -16.80
N ASN A 53 2.16 -2.83 -16.01
CA ASN A 53 1.86 -3.02 -14.60
C ASN A 53 2.08 -1.73 -13.79
N TYR A 54 3.15 -0.97 -14.06
CA TYR A 54 3.31 0.35 -13.44
C TYR A 54 2.25 1.36 -13.88
N ASN A 55 1.78 1.28 -15.12
CA ASN A 55 0.68 2.13 -15.58
C ASN A 55 -0.65 1.77 -14.88
N ASN A 56 -0.92 0.48 -14.68
CA ASN A 56 -2.07 0.02 -13.90
C ASN A 56 -1.98 0.49 -12.44
N ALA A 57 -0.81 0.35 -11.81
CA ALA A 57 -0.54 0.88 -10.48
C ALA A 57 -0.83 2.38 -10.38
N PHE A 58 -0.43 3.16 -11.38
CA PHE A 58 -0.71 4.60 -11.44
C PHE A 58 -2.23 4.88 -11.38
N TRP A 59 -3.03 4.18 -12.19
CA TRP A 59 -4.48 4.40 -12.19
C TRP A 59 -5.12 4.00 -10.86
N PHE A 60 -4.73 2.89 -10.28
CA PHE A 60 -5.19 2.49 -8.95
C PHE A 60 -4.78 3.50 -7.86
N THR A 61 -3.58 4.07 -7.95
CA THR A 61 -3.13 5.13 -7.03
C THR A 61 -4.01 6.38 -7.16
N ILE A 62 -4.32 6.82 -8.39
CA ILE A 62 -5.21 7.98 -8.61
C ILE A 62 -6.61 7.71 -8.05
N ILE A 63 -7.18 6.53 -8.34
CA ILE A 63 -8.49 6.13 -7.80
C ILE A 63 -8.44 6.12 -6.26
N GLY A 64 -7.36 5.58 -5.68
CA GLY A 64 -7.16 5.56 -4.23
C GLY A 64 -7.12 6.97 -3.63
N ILE A 65 -6.38 7.90 -4.23
CA ILE A 65 -6.32 9.30 -3.77
C ILE A 65 -7.71 9.93 -3.81
N VAL A 66 -8.44 9.79 -4.92
CA VAL A 66 -9.80 10.34 -5.06
C VAL A 66 -10.73 9.76 -4.00
N LEU A 67 -10.75 8.44 -3.83
CA LEU A 67 -11.57 7.79 -2.80
C LEU A 67 -11.15 8.21 -1.39
N GLY A 68 -9.85 8.36 -1.13
CA GLY A 68 -9.31 8.79 0.16
C GLY A 68 -9.81 10.18 0.60
N LEU A 69 -10.04 11.10 -0.34
CA LEU A 69 -10.62 12.42 -0.04
C LEU A 69 -12.07 12.34 0.50
N PHE A 70 -12.80 11.30 0.14
CA PHE A 70 -14.18 11.06 0.57
C PHE A 70 -14.29 10.03 1.70
N ALA A 71 -13.20 9.34 2.05
CA ALA A 71 -13.19 8.28 3.06
C ALA A 71 -13.33 8.81 4.51
N SER A 72 -13.18 10.12 4.73
CA SER A 72 -13.32 10.76 6.04
C SER A 72 -14.77 11.04 6.46
N GLY A 73 -15.76 10.65 5.65
CA GLY A 73 -17.17 10.79 5.99
C GLY A 73 -17.60 9.83 7.10
N ASP A 74 -18.48 10.32 7.98
CA ASP A 74 -19.06 9.49 9.06
C ASP A 74 -20.15 8.55 8.53
N GLY A 75 -20.35 7.43 9.24
CA GLY A 75 -21.43 6.49 8.98
C GLY A 75 -21.13 5.44 7.88
N LEU A 76 -22.19 4.80 7.41
CA LEU A 76 -22.11 3.67 6.46
C LEU A 76 -21.43 4.06 5.13
N TRP A 77 -21.68 5.25 4.62
CA TRP A 77 -21.08 5.74 3.38
C TRP A 77 -19.56 5.95 3.51
N GLY A 78 -19.12 6.56 4.60
CA GLY A 78 -17.68 6.74 4.84
C GLY A 78 -16.96 5.39 4.97
N THR A 79 -17.57 4.42 5.65
CA THR A 79 -17.00 3.06 5.76
C THR A 79 -16.95 2.34 4.40
N ALA A 80 -18.01 2.44 3.59
CA ALA A 80 -18.03 1.85 2.26
C ALA A 80 -16.93 2.45 1.36
N ILE A 81 -16.78 3.77 1.37
CA ILE A 81 -15.73 4.46 0.61
C ILE A 81 -14.33 4.06 1.12
N SER A 82 -14.15 3.91 2.43
CA SER A 82 -12.88 3.46 3.03
C SER A 82 -12.51 2.05 2.56
N ILE A 83 -13.46 1.14 2.43
CA ILE A 83 -13.22 -0.20 1.87
C ILE A 83 -12.81 -0.11 0.39
N LEU A 84 -13.50 0.71 -0.40
CA LEU A 84 -13.14 0.93 -1.82
C LEU A 84 -11.76 1.58 -1.96
N HIS A 85 -11.42 2.54 -1.10
CA HIS A 85 -10.07 3.10 -1.02
C HIS A 85 -9.03 2.03 -0.71
N GLY A 86 -9.30 1.15 0.26
CA GLY A 86 -8.44 0.02 0.60
C GLY A 86 -8.23 -0.95 -0.57
N LEU A 87 -9.30 -1.24 -1.34
CA LEU A 87 -9.21 -2.07 -2.55
C LEU A 87 -8.35 -1.39 -3.64
N ALA A 88 -8.50 -0.09 -3.82
CA ALA A 88 -7.66 0.65 -4.78
C ALA A 88 -6.19 0.63 -4.35
N THR A 89 -5.90 0.84 -3.07
CA THR A 89 -4.54 0.77 -2.51
C THR A 89 -3.94 -0.64 -2.65
N LEU A 90 -4.75 -1.69 -2.41
CA LEU A 90 -4.33 -3.08 -2.64
C LEU A 90 -3.96 -3.31 -4.09
N GLY A 91 -4.79 -2.86 -5.04
CA GLY A 91 -4.52 -2.96 -6.47
C GLY A 91 -3.24 -2.23 -6.86
N ALA A 92 -3.05 -0.98 -6.39
CA ALA A 92 -1.82 -0.21 -6.63
C ALA A 92 -0.59 -0.97 -6.14
N THR A 93 -0.60 -1.46 -4.89
CA THR A 93 0.51 -2.19 -4.29
C THR A 93 0.81 -3.48 -5.05
N TYR A 94 -0.22 -4.26 -5.40
CA TYR A 94 -0.07 -5.48 -6.17
C TYR A 94 0.64 -5.23 -7.51
N TYR A 95 0.20 -4.23 -8.27
CA TYR A 95 0.80 -3.91 -9.57
C TYR A 95 2.20 -3.32 -9.45
N ILE A 96 2.50 -2.53 -8.40
CA ILE A 96 3.87 -2.05 -8.12
C ILE A 96 4.79 -3.25 -7.85
N CYS A 97 4.35 -4.17 -7.02
CA CYS A 97 5.10 -5.36 -6.67
C CYS A 97 5.40 -6.21 -7.91
N THR A 98 4.36 -6.55 -8.69
CA THR A 98 4.50 -7.37 -9.90
C THR A 98 5.44 -6.71 -10.91
N ALA A 99 5.27 -5.40 -11.15
CA ALA A 99 6.15 -4.66 -12.06
C ALA A 99 7.61 -4.65 -11.60
N THR A 100 7.82 -4.48 -10.28
CA THR A 100 9.18 -4.44 -9.71
C THR A 100 9.84 -5.81 -9.80
N GLU A 101 9.10 -6.88 -9.48
CA GLU A 101 9.56 -8.27 -9.59
C GLU A 101 9.94 -8.62 -11.04
N GLU A 102 9.05 -8.35 -12.01
CA GLU A 102 9.32 -8.57 -13.43
C GLU A 102 10.58 -7.84 -13.90
N TYR A 103 10.78 -6.62 -13.42
CA TYR A 103 11.93 -5.81 -13.83
C TYR A 103 13.23 -6.32 -13.23
N VAL A 104 13.21 -6.67 -11.94
CA VAL A 104 14.40 -7.13 -11.21
C VAL A 104 14.78 -8.56 -11.61
N SER A 105 13.82 -9.40 -12.03
CA SER A 105 14.08 -10.78 -12.49
C SER A 105 15.03 -10.84 -13.68
N ILE A 106 15.05 -9.79 -14.51
CA ILE A 106 15.96 -9.67 -15.66
C ILE A 106 17.42 -9.47 -15.22
N VAL A 107 17.63 -8.91 -14.02
CA VAL A 107 18.96 -8.50 -13.52
C VAL A 107 19.48 -9.47 -12.44
N SER A 108 18.62 -9.86 -11.50
CA SER A 108 18.96 -10.73 -10.37
C SER A 108 17.77 -11.58 -9.95
N TYR A 109 17.86 -12.88 -10.18
CA TYR A 109 16.83 -13.84 -9.78
C TYR A 109 16.66 -13.87 -8.24
N GLU A 110 17.76 -13.81 -7.49
CA GLU A 110 17.73 -13.83 -6.02
C GLU A 110 16.94 -12.65 -5.43
N VAL A 111 17.15 -11.43 -5.99
CA VAL A 111 16.42 -10.24 -5.53
C VAL A 111 14.97 -10.29 -5.99
N ALA A 112 14.68 -10.87 -7.15
CA ALA A 112 13.30 -11.06 -7.62
C ALA A 112 12.52 -12.04 -6.73
N ASP A 113 13.11 -13.15 -6.34
CA ASP A 113 12.50 -14.11 -5.41
C ASP A 113 12.21 -13.48 -4.04
N TYR A 114 13.16 -12.69 -3.53
CA TYR A 114 12.93 -11.90 -2.31
C TYR A 114 11.78 -10.89 -2.49
N CYS A 115 11.72 -10.21 -3.65
CA CYS A 115 10.64 -9.29 -3.98
C CYS A 115 9.29 -10.02 -3.98
N HIS A 116 9.20 -11.16 -4.66
CA HIS A 116 8.00 -12.00 -4.68
C HIS A 116 7.51 -12.37 -3.27
N SER A 117 8.42 -12.87 -2.43
CA SER A 117 8.10 -13.25 -1.04
C SER A 117 7.57 -12.07 -0.22
N VAL A 118 8.21 -10.91 -0.30
CA VAL A 118 7.80 -9.69 0.43
C VAL A 118 6.46 -9.17 -0.07
N CYS A 119 6.25 -9.14 -1.38
CA CYS A 119 5.02 -8.69 -2.00
C CYS A 119 3.85 -9.59 -1.63
N ASN A 120 4.03 -10.90 -1.71
CA ASN A 120 2.99 -11.86 -1.33
C ASN A 120 2.57 -11.70 0.14
N TRP A 121 3.55 -11.53 1.05
CA TRP A 121 3.27 -11.26 2.46
C TRP A 121 2.48 -9.95 2.64
N TYR A 122 2.94 -8.87 2.00
CA TYR A 122 2.32 -7.55 2.12
C TYR A 122 0.88 -7.55 1.60
N VAL A 123 0.66 -8.08 0.41
CA VAL A 123 -0.66 -8.22 -0.22
C VAL A 123 -1.58 -9.10 0.65
N THR A 124 -1.08 -10.21 1.19
CA THR A 124 -1.86 -11.08 2.09
C THR A 124 -2.33 -10.34 3.33
N CYS A 125 -1.44 -9.56 3.98
CA CYS A 125 -1.83 -8.74 5.14
C CYS A 125 -2.90 -7.71 4.78
N MET A 126 -2.81 -7.07 3.61
CA MET A 126 -3.82 -6.11 3.14
C MET A 126 -5.16 -6.78 2.86
N VAL A 127 -5.17 -7.95 2.22
CA VAL A 127 -6.40 -8.72 1.95
C VAL A 127 -7.09 -9.12 3.25
N ILE A 128 -6.34 -9.61 4.23
CA ILE A 128 -6.89 -9.98 5.55
C ILE A 128 -7.50 -8.74 6.23
N SER A 129 -6.79 -7.62 6.24
CA SER A 129 -7.28 -6.36 6.81
C SER A 129 -8.59 -5.91 6.16
N LEU A 130 -8.66 -5.94 4.82
CA LEU A 130 -9.87 -5.59 4.07
C LEU A 130 -11.03 -6.56 4.34
N ALA A 131 -10.75 -7.85 4.43
CA ALA A 131 -11.77 -8.86 4.73
C ALA A 131 -12.38 -8.64 6.11
N ILE A 132 -11.54 -8.35 7.13
CA ILE A 132 -12.02 -8.02 8.49
C ILE A 132 -12.86 -6.74 8.45
N SER A 133 -12.40 -5.69 7.78
CA SER A 133 -13.12 -4.41 7.67
C SER A 133 -14.46 -4.58 6.95
N ALA A 134 -14.50 -5.36 5.88
CA ALA A 134 -15.74 -5.68 5.16
C ALA A 134 -16.71 -6.50 6.03
N ALA A 135 -16.22 -7.47 6.78
CA ALA A 135 -17.05 -8.24 7.72
C ALA A 135 -17.64 -7.33 8.80
N MET A 136 -16.81 -6.47 9.40
CA MET A 136 -17.29 -5.50 10.40
C MET A 136 -18.38 -4.58 9.82
N PHE A 137 -18.21 -4.12 8.58
CA PHE A 137 -19.19 -3.29 7.88
C PHE A 137 -20.52 -4.04 7.69
N VAL A 138 -20.51 -5.27 7.18
CA VAL A 138 -21.73 -6.05 6.95
C VAL A 138 -22.48 -6.32 8.27
N PHE A 139 -21.78 -6.72 9.32
CA PHE A 139 -22.40 -7.01 10.61
C PHE A 139 -22.80 -5.76 11.39
N SER A 140 -22.27 -4.58 11.09
CA SER A 140 -22.67 -3.33 11.72
C SER A 140 -24.13 -2.95 11.51
N ILE A 141 -24.79 -3.54 10.49
CA ILE A 141 -26.22 -3.35 10.20
C ILE A 141 -27.11 -3.96 11.30
N ILE A 142 -26.62 -4.97 12.04
CA ILE A 142 -27.35 -5.63 13.11
C ILE A 142 -26.78 -5.17 14.46
N PRO A 143 -27.51 -4.34 15.26
CA PRO A 143 -26.94 -3.63 16.41
C PRO A 143 -26.21 -4.52 17.44
N ILE A 144 -26.78 -5.66 17.83
CA ILE A 144 -26.19 -6.56 18.82
C ILE A 144 -24.98 -7.31 18.25
N LEU A 145 -25.12 -7.89 17.06
CA LEU A 145 -24.03 -8.58 16.38
C LEU A 145 -22.92 -7.61 15.98
N GLY A 146 -23.29 -6.40 15.54
CA GLY A 146 -22.35 -5.35 15.18
C GLY A 146 -21.42 -4.98 16.32
N PHE A 147 -21.92 -4.85 17.55
CA PHE A 147 -21.08 -4.55 18.72
C PHE A 147 -20.06 -5.67 19.01
N ILE A 148 -20.51 -6.94 18.99
CA ILE A 148 -19.62 -8.09 19.24
C ILE A 148 -18.57 -8.22 18.15
N VAL A 149 -18.98 -8.11 16.89
CA VAL A 149 -18.08 -8.23 15.74
C VAL A 149 -17.11 -7.04 15.68
N ALA A 150 -17.55 -5.82 16.06
CA ALA A 150 -16.67 -4.66 16.14
C ALA A 150 -15.60 -4.84 17.23
N ALA A 151 -15.95 -5.39 18.40
CA ALA A 151 -14.98 -5.65 19.47
C ALA A 151 -13.93 -6.70 19.07
N ILE A 152 -14.38 -7.83 18.50
CA ILE A 152 -13.47 -8.89 18.05
C ILE A 152 -12.66 -8.43 16.84
N GLY A 153 -13.29 -7.76 15.88
CA GLY A 153 -12.65 -7.26 14.68
C GLY A 153 -11.59 -6.20 14.95
N SER A 154 -11.82 -5.30 15.92
CA SER A 154 -10.81 -4.29 16.29
C SER A 154 -9.58 -4.94 16.95
N LEU A 155 -9.75 -5.98 17.78
CA LEU A 155 -8.63 -6.75 18.30
C LEU A 155 -7.85 -7.46 17.18
N ALA A 156 -8.57 -8.08 16.25
CA ALA A 156 -7.94 -8.71 15.09
C ALA A 156 -7.18 -7.70 14.22
N LEU A 157 -7.73 -6.51 14.00
CA LEU A 157 -7.06 -5.44 13.24
C LEU A 157 -5.79 -4.93 13.93
N ILE A 158 -5.73 -4.89 15.26
CA ILE A 158 -4.51 -4.55 15.99
C ILE A 158 -3.42 -5.58 15.71
N VAL A 159 -3.75 -6.87 15.74
CA VAL A 159 -2.79 -7.93 15.41
C VAL A 159 -2.31 -7.80 13.95
N VAL A 160 -3.25 -7.61 13.01
CA VAL A 160 -2.91 -7.41 11.59
C VAL A 160 -2.05 -6.17 11.38
N ALA A 161 -2.30 -5.07 12.11
CA ALA A 161 -1.51 -3.85 12.04
C ALA A 161 -0.03 -4.08 12.42
N ILE A 162 0.24 -4.94 13.41
CA ILE A 162 1.62 -5.31 13.77
C ILE A 162 2.28 -6.08 12.61
N PHE A 163 1.59 -7.05 12.02
CA PHE A 163 2.11 -7.77 10.85
C PHE A 163 2.30 -6.86 9.65
N GLN A 164 1.41 -5.90 9.45
CA GLN A 164 1.51 -4.92 8.37
C GLN A 164 2.68 -3.95 8.56
N LEU A 165 3.00 -3.58 9.81
CA LEU A 165 4.19 -2.80 10.13
C LEU A 165 5.47 -3.58 9.76
N ILE A 166 5.55 -4.87 10.12
CA ILE A 166 6.67 -5.74 9.74
C ILE A 166 6.76 -5.85 8.20
N ALA A 167 5.62 -6.04 7.53
CA ALA A 167 5.55 -6.11 6.08
C ALA A 167 6.03 -4.81 5.42
N SER A 168 5.67 -3.65 5.97
CA SER A 168 6.11 -2.33 5.48
C SER A 168 7.63 -2.15 5.60
N ILE A 169 8.22 -2.59 6.72
CA ILE A 169 9.68 -2.56 6.89
C ILE A 169 10.36 -3.47 5.85
N ARG A 170 9.84 -4.69 5.66
CA ARG A 170 10.37 -5.62 4.64
C ARG A 170 10.22 -5.06 3.22
N PHE A 171 9.12 -4.37 2.94
CA PHE A 171 8.90 -3.70 1.67
C PHE A 171 9.92 -2.58 1.42
N LEU A 172 10.26 -1.78 2.42
CA LEU A 172 11.33 -0.79 2.33
C LEU A 172 12.70 -1.44 2.04
N ILE A 173 13.03 -2.53 2.74
CA ILE A 173 14.27 -3.27 2.49
C ILE A 173 14.29 -3.83 1.06
N MET A 174 13.15 -4.30 0.57
CA MET A 174 13.00 -4.78 -0.81
C MET A 174 13.28 -3.65 -1.81
N LEU A 175 12.65 -2.48 -1.66
CA LEU A 175 12.89 -1.32 -2.53
C LEU A 175 14.38 -0.93 -2.55
N TRP A 176 15.02 -0.93 -1.38
CA TRP A 176 16.46 -0.66 -1.27
C TRP A 176 17.31 -1.68 -2.02
N LYS A 177 17.03 -2.97 -1.85
CA LYS A 177 17.74 -4.04 -2.58
C LYS A 177 17.54 -3.95 -4.09
N CYS A 178 16.30 -3.68 -4.53
CA CYS A 178 15.99 -3.51 -5.96
C CYS A 178 16.77 -2.35 -6.58
N GLN A 179 16.93 -1.23 -5.85
CA GLN A 179 17.77 -0.12 -6.32
C GLN A 179 19.26 -0.50 -6.43
N GLY A 180 19.75 -1.36 -5.52
CA GLY A 180 21.14 -1.76 -5.47
C GLY A 180 21.58 -2.61 -6.66
N VAL A 181 20.66 -3.37 -7.28
CA VAL A 181 20.95 -4.25 -8.42
C VAL A 181 20.65 -3.59 -9.78
N LEU A 182 19.93 -2.47 -9.82
CA LEU A 182 19.65 -1.66 -11.00
C LEU A 182 20.69 -0.56 -11.18
#